data_6904fa2ada0ba13795f3d12973c0b1c7
#
_entry.id   6904fa2ada0ba13795f3d12973c0b1c7
#
_cell.length_a   1.000
_cell.length_b   1.000
_cell.length_c   1.000
_cell.angle_alpha   90.00
_cell.angle_beta   90.00
_cell.angle_gamma   90.00
#
_symmetry.space_group_name_H-M   'P 1'
#
loop_
_entity.id
_entity.type
_entity.pdbx_description
1 polymer ?
#
loop_
_entity_poly.entity_id
_entity_poly.type
_entity_poly.pdbx_seq_one_letter_code
_entity_poly.pdbx_strand_id
1 'polypeptide(L)'
;MNRGETMDIGQRIRLVRLFRGMKQEELAEKIGLGGGENGRTRISQYENGKRTPKEDLLEKISDALQIDSLYLSSKEKTDALDLVFTLFDWDEGGLPVEIIEHDGKLLLDLNNPLFSDFLLQWANKKADLKSKKISNDDYIEWKINYKG
;
A
#
# COMPACT_ATOMS: atom_id res chain seq x y z
N MET A 1 -12.61 -8.18 4.00
CA MET A 1 -11.15 -8.33 4.28
C MET A 1 -11.01 -8.85 5.71
N ASN A 2 -10.36 -9.96 5.90
CA ASN A 2 -10.12 -10.51 7.24
C ASN A 2 -9.18 -9.59 8.03
N ARG A 3 -9.31 -9.56 9.37
CA ARG A 3 -8.41 -8.76 10.23
C ARG A 3 -6.97 -9.22 10.02
N GLY A 4 -6.09 -8.30 9.62
CA GLY A 4 -4.67 -8.54 9.40
C GLY A 4 -4.26 -8.93 7.97
N GLU A 5 -5.20 -9.13 7.05
CA GLU A 5 -4.85 -9.30 5.64
C GLU A 5 -4.53 -7.96 4.97
N THR A 6 -3.44 -7.91 4.22
CA THR A 6 -3.09 -6.74 3.40
C THR A 6 -3.84 -6.78 2.07
N MET A 7 -3.95 -5.62 1.44
CA MET A 7 -4.50 -5.53 0.09
C MET A 7 -3.51 -6.13 -0.93
N ASP A 8 -4.04 -6.93 -1.86
CA ASP A 8 -3.31 -7.34 -3.04
C ASP A 8 -3.17 -6.19 -4.07
N ILE A 9 -2.40 -6.44 -5.13
CA ILE A 9 -2.17 -5.45 -6.20
C ILE A 9 -3.49 -4.96 -6.82
N GLY A 10 -4.40 -5.87 -7.11
CA GLY A 10 -5.69 -5.54 -7.73
C GLY A 10 -6.55 -4.64 -6.83
N GLN A 11 -6.61 -4.95 -5.55
CA GLN A 11 -7.32 -4.15 -4.56
C GLN A 11 -6.71 -2.75 -4.41
N ARG A 12 -5.36 -2.64 -4.48
CA ARG A 12 -4.67 -1.34 -4.45
C ARG A 12 -4.95 -0.51 -5.70
N ILE A 13 -4.91 -1.13 -6.88
CA ILE A 13 -5.29 -0.47 -8.14
C ILE A 13 -6.71 0.09 -8.03
N ARG A 14 -7.66 -0.73 -7.61
CA ARG A 14 -9.05 -0.33 -7.44
C ARG A 14 -9.21 0.83 -6.47
N LEU A 15 -8.56 0.74 -5.30
CA LEU A 15 -8.64 1.78 -4.27
C LEU A 15 -8.18 3.13 -4.82
N VAL A 16 -7.00 3.17 -5.45
CA VAL A 16 -6.45 4.43 -5.97
C VAL A 16 -7.26 4.94 -7.17
N ARG A 17 -7.69 4.06 -8.07
CA ARG A 17 -8.54 4.46 -9.18
C ARG A 17 -9.83 5.14 -8.70
N LEU A 18 -10.49 4.58 -7.70
CA LEU A 18 -11.68 5.16 -7.10
C LEU A 18 -11.37 6.48 -6.37
N PHE A 19 -10.26 6.53 -5.66
CA PHE A 19 -9.77 7.75 -5.02
C PHE A 19 -9.51 8.88 -6.02
N ARG A 20 -9.01 8.55 -7.22
CA ARG A 20 -8.85 9.50 -8.33
C ARG A 20 -10.16 9.82 -9.06
N GLY A 21 -11.28 9.22 -8.69
CA GLY A 21 -12.57 9.39 -9.38
C GLY A 21 -12.59 8.83 -10.81
N MET A 22 -11.68 7.92 -11.14
CA MET A 22 -11.48 7.39 -12.49
C MET A 22 -12.32 6.14 -12.74
N LYS A 23 -12.92 6.03 -13.92
CA LYS A 23 -13.59 4.81 -14.37
C LYS A 23 -12.59 3.75 -14.86
N GLN A 24 -12.99 2.49 -14.87
CA GLN A 24 -12.14 1.40 -15.39
C GLN A 24 -11.77 1.60 -16.86
N GLU A 25 -12.71 2.08 -17.67
CA GLU A 25 -12.47 2.42 -19.09
C GLU A 25 -11.43 3.51 -19.26
N GLU A 26 -11.49 4.56 -18.44
CA GLU A 26 -10.54 5.68 -18.47
C GLU A 26 -9.13 5.23 -18.11
N LEU A 27 -9.00 4.37 -17.10
CA LEU A 27 -7.70 3.78 -16.74
C LEU A 27 -7.16 2.92 -17.87
N ALA A 28 -8.02 2.05 -18.47
CA ALA A 28 -7.64 1.19 -19.58
C ALA A 28 -7.13 2.00 -20.78
N GLU A 29 -7.80 3.09 -21.13
CA GLU A 29 -7.39 3.98 -22.21
C GLU A 29 -6.05 4.65 -21.91
N LYS A 30 -5.86 5.19 -20.71
CA LYS A 30 -4.61 5.85 -20.29
C LYS A 30 -3.38 4.93 -20.36
N ILE A 31 -3.55 3.65 -20.10
CA ILE A 31 -2.44 2.67 -20.11
C ILE A 31 -2.30 1.92 -21.45
N GLY A 32 -3.07 2.34 -22.47
CA GLY A 32 -2.95 1.79 -23.82
C GLY A 32 -3.62 0.44 -24.05
N LEU A 33 -4.56 0.03 -23.19
CA LEU A 33 -5.37 -1.19 -23.40
C LEU A 33 -6.61 -0.95 -24.27
N GLY A 34 -6.80 0.28 -24.73
CA GLY A 34 -8.00 0.69 -25.46
C GLY A 34 -9.17 1.00 -24.52
N GLY A 35 -10.08 1.85 -25.00
CA GLY A 35 -11.33 2.18 -24.32
C GLY A 35 -12.41 1.13 -24.54
N GLY A 36 -13.59 1.42 -24.00
CA GLY A 36 -14.77 0.58 -24.14
C GLY A 36 -14.77 -0.70 -23.30
N GLU A 37 -15.61 -1.65 -23.68
CA GLU A 37 -15.89 -2.86 -22.89
C GLU A 37 -14.65 -3.77 -22.71
N ASN A 38 -13.81 -3.90 -23.74
CA ASN A 38 -12.62 -4.75 -23.65
C ASN A 38 -11.60 -4.20 -22.64
N GLY A 39 -11.35 -2.89 -22.68
CA GLY A 39 -10.47 -2.23 -21.71
C GLY A 39 -11.02 -2.31 -20.29
N ARG A 40 -12.31 -2.01 -20.13
CA ARG A 40 -13.01 -2.12 -18.85
C ARG A 40 -12.90 -3.53 -18.27
N THR A 41 -13.15 -4.55 -19.06
CA THR A 41 -13.06 -5.96 -18.63
C THR A 41 -11.65 -6.32 -18.20
N ARG A 42 -10.62 -5.82 -18.89
CA ARG A 42 -9.22 -6.07 -18.53
C ARG A 42 -8.88 -5.46 -17.17
N ILE A 43 -9.27 -4.21 -16.93
CA ILE A 43 -9.05 -3.56 -15.62
C ILE A 43 -9.83 -4.30 -14.53
N SER A 44 -11.08 -4.66 -14.77
CA SER A 44 -11.89 -5.45 -13.83
C SER A 44 -11.21 -6.78 -13.46
N GLN A 45 -10.59 -7.47 -14.42
CA GLN A 45 -9.85 -8.71 -14.15
C GLN A 45 -8.63 -8.49 -13.27
N TYR A 46 -7.91 -7.37 -13.42
CA TYR A 46 -6.81 -7.00 -12.54
C TYR A 46 -7.31 -6.67 -11.14
N GLU A 47 -8.34 -5.84 -11.02
CA GLU A 47 -8.89 -5.42 -9.72
C GLU A 47 -9.50 -6.57 -8.90
N ASN A 48 -9.98 -7.61 -9.57
CA ASN A 48 -10.55 -8.81 -8.94
C ASN A 48 -9.56 -9.97 -8.77
N GLY A 49 -8.27 -9.75 -9.07
CA GLY A 49 -7.23 -10.77 -8.92
C GLY A 49 -7.32 -11.93 -9.92
N LYS A 50 -8.21 -11.84 -10.94
CA LYS A 50 -8.31 -12.87 -12.01
C LYS A 50 -7.10 -12.88 -12.94
N ARG A 51 -6.40 -11.76 -13.01
CA ARG A 51 -5.14 -11.58 -13.74
C ARG A 51 -4.22 -10.67 -12.95
N THR A 52 -2.91 -10.89 -13.05
CA THR A 52 -1.90 -10.01 -12.50
C THR A 52 -1.27 -9.20 -13.63
N PRO A 53 -1.23 -7.86 -13.54
CA PRO A 53 -0.50 -7.04 -14.51
C PRO A 53 0.99 -7.40 -14.48
N LYS A 54 1.65 -7.37 -15.65
CA LYS A 54 3.11 -7.49 -15.72
C LYS A 54 3.76 -6.17 -15.28
N GLU A 55 5.06 -6.23 -15.00
CA GLU A 55 5.83 -5.11 -14.42
C GLU A 55 5.76 -3.84 -15.28
N ASP A 56 5.92 -3.96 -16.60
CA ASP A 56 5.79 -2.85 -17.54
C ASP A 56 4.40 -2.20 -17.52
N LEU A 57 3.37 -3.01 -17.30
CA LEU A 57 1.99 -2.51 -17.18
C LEU A 57 1.73 -1.90 -15.80
N LEU A 58 2.36 -2.42 -14.74
CA LEU A 58 2.28 -1.82 -13.39
C LEU A 58 2.88 -0.41 -13.37
N GLU A 59 3.99 -0.18 -14.07
CA GLU A 59 4.56 1.17 -14.23
C GLU A 59 3.55 2.12 -14.90
N LYS A 60 2.96 1.70 -16.03
CA LYS A 60 1.94 2.50 -16.72
C LYS A 60 0.71 2.78 -15.86
N ILE A 61 0.28 1.80 -15.07
CA ILE A 61 -0.83 1.97 -14.12
C ILE A 61 -0.45 2.97 -13.04
N SER A 62 0.75 2.88 -12.48
CA SER A 62 1.26 3.81 -11.47
C SER A 62 1.31 5.24 -12.00
N ASP A 63 1.83 5.44 -13.20
CA ASP A 63 1.87 6.74 -13.86
C ASP A 63 0.46 7.30 -14.11
N ALA A 64 -0.44 6.48 -14.65
CA ALA A 64 -1.82 6.88 -14.92
C ALA A 64 -2.59 7.26 -13.65
N LEU A 65 -2.30 6.58 -12.54
CA LEU A 65 -2.89 6.83 -11.23
C LEU A 65 -2.15 7.89 -10.41
N GLN A 66 -1.01 8.38 -10.90
CA GLN A 66 -0.15 9.36 -10.21
C GLN A 66 0.25 8.90 -8.80
N ILE A 67 0.82 7.71 -8.73
CA ILE A 67 1.33 7.09 -7.50
C ILE A 67 2.75 6.60 -7.69
N ASP A 68 3.45 6.40 -6.58
CA ASP A 68 4.74 5.72 -6.60
C ASP A 68 4.56 4.24 -6.95
N SER A 69 5.40 3.71 -7.83
CA SER A 69 5.35 2.31 -8.27
C SER A 69 5.56 1.32 -7.12
N LEU A 70 6.28 1.73 -6.05
CA LEU A 70 6.46 0.93 -4.85
C LEU A 70 5.13 0.55 -4.20
N TYR A 71 4.12 1.41 -4.29
CA TYR A 71 2.80 1.11 -3.75
C TYR A 71 2.14 -0.11 -4.41
N LEU A 72 2.44 -0.38 -5.69
CA LEU A 72 1.95 -1.54 -6.44
C LEU A 72 2.95 -2.69 -6.49
N SER A 73 4.18 -2.54 -6.00
CA SER A 73 5.23 -3.55 -6.09
C SER A 73 5.04 -4.73 -5.12
N SER A 74 4.22 -4.60 -4.10
CA SER A 74 3.90 -5.69 -3.17
C SER A 74 3.13 -6.78 -3.92
N LYS A 75 3.81 -7.86 -4.21
CA LYS A 75 3.34 -8.91 -5.14
C LYS A 75 2.33 -9.87 -4.53
N GLU A 76 2.30 -10.01 -3.22
CA GLU A 76 1.47 -11.00 -2.55
C GLU A 76 0.68 -10.39 -1.40
N LYS A 77 -0.48 -10.97 -1.18
CA LYS A 77 -1.31 -10.67 -0.03
C LYS A 77 -0.64 -11.28 1.20
N THR A 78 -0.29 -10.45 2.17
CA THR A 78 0.28 -10.89 3.43
C THR A 78 -0.76 -10.84 4.54
N ASP A 79 -0.64 -11.70 5.50
CA ASP A 79 -1.47 -11.71 6.70
C ASP A 79 -0.65 -11.41 7.97
N ALA A 80 -1.31 -11.43 9.12
CA ALA A 80 -0.65 -11.15 10.39
C ALA A 80 0.41 -12.23 10.74
N LEU A 81 0.24 -13.46 10.27
CA LEU A 81 1.19 -14.54 10.53
C LEU A 81 2.46 -14.37 9.69
N ASP A 82 2.34 -13.91 8.44
CA ASP A 82 3.49 -13.57 7.61
C ASP A 82 4.34 -12.47 8.27
N LEU A 83 3.69 -11.47 8.89
CA LEU A 83 4.39 -10.44 9.65
C LEU A 83 5.13 -11.05 10.85
N VAL A 84 4.53 -11.99 11.57
CA VAL A 84 5.19 -12.67 12.71
C VAL A 84 6.46 -13.38 12.26
N PHE A 85 6.40 -14.15 11.18
CA PHE A 85 7.59 -14.83 10.65
C PHE A 85 8.64 -13.84 10.14
N THR A 86 8.22 -12.75 9.51
CA THR A 86 9.13 -11.67 9.09
C THR A 86 9.87 -11.06 10.30
N LEU A 87 9.18 -10.84 11.42
CA LEU A 87 9.80 -10.33 12.63
C LEU A 87 10.80 -11.33 13.24
N PHE A 88 10.50 -12.63 13.20
CA PHE A 88 11.43 -13.67 13.63
C PHE A 88 12.69 -13.71 12.75
N ASP A 89 12.53 -13.64 11.44
CA ASP A 89 13.66 -13.61 10.50
C ASP A 89 14.54 -12.38 10.72
N TRP A 90 13.95 -11.23 11.03
CA TRP A 90 14.71 -10.01 11.35
C TRP A 90 15.48 -10.14 12.66
N ASP A 91 14.89 -10.70 13.70
CA ASP A 91 15.53 -10.92 14.99
C ASP A 91 16.77 -11.82 14.85
N GLU A 92 16.68 -12.90 14.08
CA GLU A 92 17.80 -13.79 13.77
C GLU A 92 18.80 -13.19 12.77
N GLY A 93 18.32 -12.36 11.84
CA GLY A 93 19.11 -11.82 10.72
C GLY A 93 19.91 -10.55 11.01
N GLY A 94 19.94 -10.07 12.26
CA GLY A 94 20.74 -8.89 12.65
C GLY A 94 19.97 -7.57 12.63
N LEU A 95 18.66 -7.59 12.53
CA LEU A 95 17.78 -6.47 12.83
C LEU A 95 17.09 -6.78 14.18
N PRO A 96 17.71 -6.46 15.32
CA PRO A 96 17.22 -6.90 16.62
C PRO A 96 15.83 -6.32 16.88
N VAL A 97 14.93 -7.20 17.32
CA VAL A 97 13.54 -6.88 17.66
C VAL A 97 13.41 -6.94 19.18
N GLU A 98 13.16 -5.80 19.82
CA GLU A 98 12.94 -5.75 21.27
C GLU A 98 11.45 -5.63 21.58
N ILE A 99 11.01 -6.38 22.61
CA ILE A 99 9.65 -6.30 23.12
C ILE A 99 9.68 -5.60 24.45
N ILE A 100 9.00 -4.47 24.55
CA ILE A 100 8.97 -3.61 25.73
C ILE A 100 7.56 -3.67 26.32
N GLU A 101 7.48 -3.96 27.63
CA GLU A 101 6.24 -3.81 28.38
C GLU A 101 6.15 -2.41 28.97
N HIS A 102 5.07 -1.69 28.69
CA HIS A 102 4.79 -0.38 29.24
C HIS A 102 3.30 -0.23 29.51
N ASP A 103 2.93 0.06 30.75
CA ASP A 103 1.53 0.24 31.17
C ASP A 103 0.59 -0.90 30.75
N GLY A 104 1.05 -2.16 30.88
CA GLY A 104 0.29 -3.35 30.50
C GLY A 104 0.11 -3.55 28.98
N LYS A 105 0.88 -2.81 28.18
CA LYS A 105 0.93 -2.98 26.71
C LYS A 105 2.28 -3.52 26.30
N LEU A 106 2.26 -4.37 25.28
CA LEU A 106 3.47 -4.83 24.62
C LEU A 106 3.76 -3.91 23.42
N LEU A 107 4.94 -3.35 23.40
CA LEU A 107 5.45 -2.47 22.35
C LEU A 107 6.60 -3.17 21.64
N LEU A 108 6.67 -2.99 20.34
CA LEU A 108 7.74 -3.51 19.52
C LEU A 108 8.74 -2.39 19.20
N ASP A 109 9.99 -2.56 19.61
CA ASP A 109 11.10 -1.70 19.19
C ASP A 109 11.97 -2.44 18.19
N LEU A 110 12.00 -1.94 16.95
CA LEU A 110 12.80 -2.51 15.87
C LEU A 110 14.25 -1.98 15.87
N ASN A 111 14.55 -1.02 16.74
CA ASN A 111 15.89 -0.44 16.95
C ASN A 111 16.65 -0.17 15.64
N ASN A 112 15.95 0.39 14.67
CA ASN A 112 16.49 0.71 13.34
C ASN A 112 16.08 2.13 12.95
N PRO A 113 17.03 3.01 12.53
CA PRO A 113 16.73 4.40 12.16
C PRO A 113 15.67 4.54 11.09
N LEU A 114 15.63 3.64 10.08
CA LEU A 114 14.62 3.66 9.03
C LEU A 114 13.20 3.52 9.60
N PHE A 115 12.99 2.60 10.55
CA PHE A 115 11.69 2.42 11.18
C PHE A 115 11.35 3.57 12.12
N SER A 116 12.33 4.09 12.85
CA SER A 116 12.13 5.24 13.75
C SER A 116 11.69 6.47 12.96
N ASP A 117 12.35 6.77 11.85
CA ASP A 117 12.00 7.90 10.99
C ASP A 117 10.62 7.72 10.35
N PHE A 118 10.34 6.52 9.85
CA PHE A 118 9.02 6.18 9.31
C PHE A 118 7.92 6.34 10.35
N LEU A 119 8.10 5.77 11.53
CA LEU A 119 7.10 5.82 12.62
C LEU A 119 6.86 7.26 13.08
N LEU A 120 7.92 8.08 13.18
CA LEU A 120 7.79 9.49 13.50
C LEU A 120 6.99 10.26 12.46
N GLN A 121 7.29 10.06 11.18
CA GLN A 121 6.54 10.67 10.08
C GLN A 121 5.06 10.24 10.13
N TRP A 122 4.81 8.96 10.32
CA TRP A 122 3.46 8.42 10.38
C TRP A 122 2.68 8.93 11.60
N ALA A 123 3.31 8.97 12.77
CA ALA A 123 2.69 9.52 13.98
C ALA A 123 2.31 11.00 13.78
N ASN A 124 3.20 11.81 13.18
CA ASN A 124 2.92 13.20 12.86
C ASN A 124 1.76 13.36 11.88
N LYS A 125 1.72 12.54 10.82
CA LYS A 125 0.60 12.55 9.86
C LYS A 125 -0.73 12.17 10.51
N LYS A 126 -0.73 11.19 11.41
CA LYS A 126 -1.93 10.83 12.19
C LYS A 126 -2.38 11.96 13.12
N ALA A 127 -1.45 12.63 13.78
CA ALA A 127 -1.75 13.77 14.65
C ALA A 127 -2.32 14.95 13.84
N ASP A 128 -1.74 15.26 12.69
CA ASP A 128 -2.21 16.31 11.78
C ASP A 128 -3.61 16.01 11.24
N LEU A 129 -3.89 14.74 10.91
CA LEU A 129 -5.22 14.30 10.51
C LEU A 129 -6.22 14.47 11.65
N LYS A 130 -5.86 14.02 12.86
CA LYS A 130 -6.73 14.13 14.05
C LYS A 130 -7.04 15.59 14.41
N SER A 131 -6.06 16.48 14.29
CA SER A 131 -6.22 17.92 14.53
C SER A 131 -6.83 18.69 13.34
N LYS A 132 -7.17 18.00 12.26
CA LYS A 132 -7.70 18.56 11.01
C LYS A 132 -6.75 19.58 10.32
N LYS A 133 -5.45 19.49 10.57
CA LYS A 133 -4.42 20.22 9.84
C LYS A 133 -4.30 19.75 8.38
N ILE A 134 -4.52 18.47 8.15
CA ILE A 134 -4.58 17.86 6.83
C ILE A 134 -5.94 17.18 6.65
N SER A 135 -6.37 17.06 5.41
CA SER A 135 -7.56 16.30 5.03
C SER A 135 -7.30 14.79 5.02
N ASN A 136 -8.37 13.99 4.94
CA ASN A 136 -8.24 12.54 4.72
C ASN A 136 -7.59 12.25 3.37
N ASP A 137 -7.87 13.05 2.35
CA ASP A 137 -7.28 12.92 1.02
C ASP A 137 -5.77 13.19 1.04
N ASP A 138 -5.32 14.22 1.75
CA ASP A 138 -3.88 14.49 1.96
C ASP A 138 -3.18 13.31 2.66
N TYR A 139 -3.85 12.70 3.63
CA TYR A 139 -3.31 11.53 4.34
C TYR A 139 -3.22 10.29 3.45
N ILE A 140 -4.22 10.04 2.61
CA ILE A 140 -4.19 8.97 1.61
C ILE A 140 -3.10 9.24 0.59
N GLU A 141 -3.02 10.48 0.08
CA GLU A 141 -2.00 10.90 -0.89
C GLU A 141 -0.58 10.65 -0.36
N TRP A 142 -0.32 10.99 0.91
CA TRP A 142 0.96 10.70 1.54
C TRP A 142 1.27 9.20 1.57
N LYS A 143 0.30 8.34 1.93
CA LYS A 143 0.51 6.88 2.01
C LYS A 143 0.81 6.24 0.65
N ILE A 144 0.07 6.61 -0.39
CA ILE A 144 0.22 6.01 -1.72
C ILE A 144 1.47 6.51 -2.48
N ASN A 145 2.09 7.58 -2.00
CA ASN A 145 3.33 8.15 -2.53
C ASN A 145 4.53 8.04 -1.57
N TYR A 146 4.40 7.24 -0.51
CA TYR A 146 5.50 7.07 0.44
C TYR A 146 6.70 6.35 -0.21
N LYS A 147 7.89 6.95 -0.06
CA LYS A 147 9.13 6.48 -0.72
C LYS A 147 10.20 5.95 0.24
N GLY A 148 9.94 5.99 1.56
CA GLY A 148 10.95 5.69 2.59
C GLY A 148 11.69 6.91 3.08
#